data_5bb40df8fccc85b627aab19dd46bbafc
#
_entry.id   5bb40df8fccc85b627aab19dd46bbafc
#
_cell.length_a   1.000
_cell.length_b   1.000
_cell.length_c   1.000
_cell.angle_alpha   90.00
_cell.angle_beta   90.00
_cell.angle_gamma   90.00
#
_symmetry.space_group_name_H-M   'P 1'
#
loop_
_entity.id
_entity.type
_entity.pdbx_description
1 polymer ?
#
loop_
_entity_poly.entity_id
_entity_poly.type
_entity_poly.pdbx_seq_one_letter_code
_entity_poly.pdbx_strand_id
1 'polypeptide(L)'
;MQPKVAPLTRQELQKLLVTDADAFTALRFLRHRERTPALAELENQGGSEVPGFAGALCDLYHSLWAESSKVKEEIPADRRFFAEILKGAVASSSFESLHAQTQYSDLKSVLGSLSMGDAVLATMSKEEKKNLQDTAEAQKAADQAEAEAEQAEAEASATEMLAQSAQGQATQTGLGKPDGRAGGSSSGVASGLTPEEAQAIASELAEQAQGARAKAESARETANGAKEFAESIANELLGQPGSEEALEKAKDLARRGFSAAKKSQAKVEEVSKTIDSWGLEEGELVQMGIGETMSLLQKMSASDALKKFAKLLGRLKRIAARKAASDDKAEGVRVSKPETGRDINRALPRELIALAHPALRVQALKRWTRGELALRGEEQKKKLGEGPVVVCEDSSGSMDGVKQQWAKAVVLALAHYAKLRNRSFAWIMFDTAIQRSRTFQRGRLSPKDLLEIAESRSGGGTDFECPLREAVKVIRTAGLKKADIAFITDGDCAVSDEFVREFGEVKKALEVNVFAVLCDVGHTAEATIAKFSDRVERASSFNESEAEQVFQKL
;
A
#
# COMPACT_ATOMS: atom_id res chain seq x y z
N MET A 1 20.72 18.57 11.23
CA MET A 1 20.56 17.13 10.94
C MET A 1 20.14 16.49 12.25
N GLN A 2 18.89 16.12 12.38
CA GLN A 2 18.45 15.31 13.54
C GLN A 2 19.07 13.92 13.42
N PRO A 3 19.47 13.28 14.52
CA PRO A 3 20.00 11.93 14.48
C PRO A 3 18.93 10.99 13.89
N LYS A 4 19.27 10.29 12.82
CA LYS A 4 18.40 9.24 12.28
C LYS A 4 18.29 8.14 13.32
N VAL A 5 17.10 7.92 13.84
CA VAL A 5 16.82 6.77 14.70
C VAL A 5 17.14 5.50 13.90
N ALA A 6 17.89 4.59 14.50
CA ALA A 6 18.23 3.32 13.85
C ALA A 6 16.94 2.55 13.47
N PRO A 7 16.88 1.90 12.31
CA PRO A 7 15.70 1.16 11.89
C PRO A 7 15.46 0.00 12.87
N LEU A 8 14.26 -0.05 13.46
CA LEU A 8 13.84 -1.14 14.34
C LEU A 8 13.77 -2.46 13.58
N THR A 9 14.26 -3.50 14.21
CA THR A 9 14.06 -4.88 13.73
C THR A 9 12.62 -5.33 14.00
N ARG A 10 12.19 -6.41 13.34
CA ARG A 10 10.86 -7.00 13.57
C ARG A 10 10.64 -7.37 15.04
N GLN A 11 11.66 -7.95 15.69
CA GLN A 11 11.57 -8.39 17.08
C GLN A 11 11.44 -7.20 18.04
N GLU A 12 12.22 -6.15 17.81
CA GLU A 12 12.11 -4.91 18.59
C GLU A 12 10.75 -4.26 18.43
N LEU A 13 10.25 -4.15 17.20
CA LEU A 13 8.92 -3.61 16.94
C LEU A 13 7.83 -4.42 17.63
N GLN A 14 7.87 -5.77 17.54
CA GLN A 14 6.87 -6.64 18.20
C GLN A 14 6.82 -6.44 19.72
N LYS A 15 7.95 -6.16 20.37
CA LYS A 15 7.99 -5.85 21.80
C LYS A 15 7.28 -4.54 22.14
N LEU A 16 7.19 -3.60 21.19
CA LEU A 16 6.56 -2.29 21.37
C LEU A 16 5.05 -2.30 21.16
N LEU A 17 4.45 -3.36 20.63
CA LEU A 17 3.04 -3.41 20.27
C LEU A 17 2.12 -3.60 21.49
N VAL A 18 1.06 -2.80 21.53
CA VAL A 18 -0.01 -2.90 22.53
C VAL A 18 -1.22 -3.67 22.01
N THR A 19 -1.26 -3.99 20.73
CA THR A 19 -2.31 -4.81 20.11
C THR A 19 -1.87 -6.26 19.93
N ASP A 20 -2.79 -7.11 19.48
CA ASP A 20 -2.61 -8.51 19.09
C ASP A 20 -1.96 -8.67 17.70
N ALA A 21 -1.33 -7.61 17.17
CA ALA A 21 -0.64 -7.66 15.88
C ALA A 21 0.45 -8.72 15.87
N ASP A 22 0.40 -9.59 14.87
CA ASP A 22 1.32 -10.72 14.70
C ASP A 22 2.64 -10.30 14.01
N ALA A 23 3.55 -11.26 13.92
CA ALA A 23 4.84 -11.08 13.25
C ALA A 23 4.70 -10.73 11.75
N PHE A 24 3.62 -11.19 11.10
CA PHE A 24 3.36 -10.90 9.69
C PHE A 24 2.96 -9.45 9.50
N THR A 25 2.08 -8.94 10.34
CA THR A 25 1.63 -7.54 10.32
C THR A 25 2.78 -6.58 10.60
N ALA A 26 3.62 -6.89 11.61
CA ALA A 26 4.81 -6.11 11.92
C ALA A 26 5.79 -6.06 10.72
N LEU A 27 6.05 -7.19 10.06
CA LEU A 27 6.89 -7.25 8.86
C LEU A 27 6.28 -6.46 7.69
N ARG A 28 4.96 -6.53 7.52
CA ARG A 28 4.23 -5.79 6.50
C ARG A 28 4.36 -4.28 6.72
N PHE A 29 4.15 -3.82 7.95
CA PHE A 29 4.34 -2.42 8.32
C PHE A 29 5.77 -1.93 8.04
N LEU A 30 6.81 -2.69 8.43
CA LEU A 30 8.21 -2.34 8.16
C LEU A 30 8.50 -2.21 6.66
N ARG A 31 7.95 -3.09 5.82
CA ARG A 31 8.08 -2.98 4.36
C ARG A 31 7.43 -1.70 3.81
N HIS A 32 6.28 -1.31 4.36
CA HIS A 32 5.64 -0.05 3.97
C HIS A 32 6.44 1.15 4.43
N ARG A 33 7.00 1.11 5.63
CA ARG A 33 7.90 2.14 6.16
C ARG A 33 9.10 2.39 5.25
N GLU A 34 9.78 1.33 4.80
CA GLU A 34 10.93 1.43 3.89
C GLU A 34 10.57 2.10 2.56
N ARG A 35 9.35 1.89 2.08
CA ARG A 35 8.88 2.37 0.79
C ARG A 35 8.12 3.69 0.84
N THR A 36 7.81 4.20 2.03
CA THR A 36 7.00 5.40 2.24
C THR A 36 7.80 6.43 3.05
N PRO A 37 8.49 7.37 2.38
CA PRO A 37 9.31 8.37 3.07
C PRO A 37 8.55 9.14 4.16
N ALA A 38 7.29 9.51 3.91
CA ALA A 38 6.47 10.22 4.88
C ALA A 38 6.21 9.40 6.17
N LEU A 39 6.08 8.07 6.06
CA LEU A 39 5.91 7.21 7.24
C LEU A 39 7.21 7.11 8.04
N ALA A 40 8.34 6.96 7.35
CA ALA A 40 9.65 6.95 7.98
C ALA A 40 10.00 8.31 8.62
N GLU A 41 9.60 9.41 8.00
CA GLU A 41 9.82 10.77 8.52
C GLU A 41 8.99 11.03 9.77
N LEU A 42 7.70 10.68 9.77
CA LEU A 42 6.83 10.79 10.95
C LEU A 42 7.32 9.89 12.09
N GLU A 43 7.74 8.65 11.79
CA GLU A 43 8.30 7.74 12.78
C GLU A 43 9.61 8.29 13.39
N ASN A 44 10.50 8.85 12.57
CA ASN A 44 11.73 9.46 13.05
C ASN A 44 11.46 10.71 13.91
N GLN A 45 10.53 11.56 13.48
CA GLN A 45 10.12 12.74 14.25
C GLN A 45 9.49 12.32 15.59
N GLY A 46 8.49 11.46 15.54
CA GLY A 46 7.79 10.99 16.74
C GLY A 46 8.70 10.18 17.66
N GLY A 47 9.51 9.27 17.11
CA GLY A 47 10.43 8.45 17.89
C GLY A 47 11.56 9.22 18.56
N SER A 48 11.96 10.39 18.02
CA SER A 48 12.93 11.29 18.67
C SER A 48 12.33 12.07 19.84
N GLU A 49 11.02 12.29 19.83
CA GLU A 49 10.30 13.03 20.86
C GLU A 49 9.64 12.11 21.90
N VAL A 50 9.18 10.94 21.45
CA VAL A 50 8.37 10.01 22.26
C VAL A 50 8.79 8.56 21.98
N PRO A 51 9.45 7.92 22.93
CA PRO A 51 9.78 6.50 22.84
C PRO A 51 8.52 5.64 22.65
N GLY A 52 8.63 4.56 21.85
CA GLY A 52 7.48 3.68 21.57
C GLY A 52 6.54 4.16 20.48
N PHE A 53 6.70 5.37 19.92
CA PHE A 53 5.84 5.92 18.88
C PHE A 53 5.79 5.06 17.61
N ALA A 54 6.89 4.40 17.26
CA ALA A 54 6.92 3.44 16.15
C ALA A 54 5.97 2.25 16.36
N GLY A 55 5.91 1.76 17.61
CA GLY A 55 4.93 0.73 18.00
C GLY A 55 3.51 1.24 17.86
N ALA A 56 3.22 2.45 18.35
CA ALA A 56 1.91 3.06 18.22
C ALA A 56 1.47 3.24 16.76
N LEU A 57 2.37 3.62 15.85
CA LEU A 57 2.06 3.70 14.40
C LEU A 57 1.74 2.32 13.81
N CYS A 58 2.47 1.28 14.22
CA CYS A 58 2.18 -0.08 13.79
C CYS A 58 0.85 -0.59 14.34
N ASP A 59 0.51 -0.30 15.59
CA ASP A 59 -0.77 -0.65 16.20
C ASP A 59 -1.95 0.06 15.50
N LEU A 60 -1.78 1.34 15.14
CA LEU A 60 -2.76 2.07 14.33
C LEU A 60 -2.93 1.45 12.94
N TYR A 61 -1.81 1.10 12.27
CA TYR A 61 -1.87 0.41 10.98
C TYR A 61 -2.58 -0.94 11.10
N HIS A 62 -2.24 -1.74 12.12
CA HIS A 62 -2.88 -3.03 12.37
C HIS A 62 -4.39 -2.88 12.59
N SER A 63 -4.79 -1.94 13.45
CA SER A 63 -6.20 -1.71 13.77
C SER A 63 -7.02 -1.22 12.58
N LEU A 64 -6.38 -0.58 11.59
CA LEU A 64 -7.04 -0.14 10.36
C LEU A 64 -7.05 -1.23 9.27
N TRP A 65 -6.03 -2.09 9.23
CA TRP A 65 -5.88 -3.08 8.18
C TRP A 65 -6.55 -4.42 8.48
N ALA A 66 -6.46 -4.89 9.74
CA ALA A 66 -6.96 -6.21 10.14
C ALA A 66 -8.49 -6.22 10.24
N GLU A 67 -9.09 -7.38 10.15
CA GLU A 67 -10.53 -7.56 10.34
C GLU A 67 -10.99 -7.17 11.76
N SER A 68 -10.14 -7.45 12.74
CA SER A 68 -10.33 -7.04 14.13
C SER A 68 -8.98 -6.85 14.78
N SER A 69 -8.88 -5.93 15.73
CA SER A 69 -7.71 -5.77 16.58
C SER A 69 -8.13 -5.69 18.04
N LYS A 70 -7.33 -6.30 18.91
CA LYS A 70 -7.57 -6.27 20.35
C LYS A 70 -6.36 -5.68 21.05
N VAL A 71 -6.62 -4.81 22.00
CA VAL A 71 -5.58 -4.27 22.89
C VAL A 71 -5.28 -5.34 23.94
N LYS A 72 -4.01 -5.58 24.22
CA LYS A 72 -3.53 -6.54 25.24
C LYS A 72 -4.03 -6.16 26.62
N GLU A 73 -4.19 -7.14 27.49
CA GLU A 73 -4.61 -6.92 28.89
C GLU A 73 -3.46 -6.37 29.72
N GLU A 74 -2.25 -6.94 29.55
CA GLU A 74 -1.04 -6.50 30.22
C GLU A 74 -0.24 -5.59 29.30
N ILE A 75 -0.10 -4.32 29.68
CA ILE A 75 0.59 -3.29 28.93
C ILE A 75 1.62 -2.64 29.83
N PRO A 76 2.92 -2.62 29.44
CA PRO A 76 3.97 -1.91 30.15
C PRO A 76 3.64 -0.42 30.35
N ALA A 77 4.15 0.16 31.42
CA ALA A 77 3.86 1.54 31.83
C ALA A 77 4.09 2.56 30.72
N ASP A 78 5.19 2.42 29.97
CA ASP A 78 5.64 3.29 28.88
C ASP A 78 4.71 3.32 27.66
N ARG A 79 3.76 2.38 27.55
CA ARG A 79 2.86 2.23 26.37
C ARG A 79 1.39 2.44 26.70
N ARG A 80 1.02 2.52 27.98
CA ARG A 80 -0.38 2.69 28.41
C ARG A 80 -1.02 3.96 27.84
N PHE A 81 -0.25 5.02 27.70
CA PHE A 81 -0.74 6.28 27.11
C PHE A 81 -1.26 6.09 25.69
N PHE A 82 -0.51 5.42 24.83
CA PHE A 82 -0.95 5.14 23.46
C PHE A 82 -2.08 4.11 23.40
N ALA A 83 -2.09 3.16 24.31
CA ALA A 83 -3.17 2.18 24.41
C ALA A 83 -4.51 2.85 24.72
N GLU A 84 -4.55 3.83 25.62
CA GLU A 84 -5.78 4.57 25.95
C GLU A 84 -6.25 5.44 24.78
N ILE A 85 -5.34 6.09 24.05
CA ILE A 85 -5.68 6.82 22.81
C ILE A 85 -6.27 5.87 21.77
N LEU A 86 -5.65 4.70 21.57
CA LEU A 86 -6.11 3.70 20.62
C LEU A 86 -7.48 3.14 20.99
N LYS A 87 -7.71 2.80 22.26
CA LYS A 87 -9.04 2.36 22.76
C LYS A 87 -10.11 3.41 22.49
N GLY A 88 -9.81 4.68 22.77
CA GLY A 88 -10.72 5.78 22.47
C GLY A 88 -10.98 5.98 20.97
N ALA A 89 -9.95 5.82 20.15
CA ALA A 89 -10.11 5.88 18.70
C ALA A 89 -11.02 4.75 18.18
N VAL A 90 -10.70 3.50 18.54
CA VAL A 90 -11.43 2.29 18.08
C VAL A 90 -12.90 2.28 18.53
N ALA A 91 -13.20 2.82 19.71
CA ALA A 91 -14.58 2.93 20.21
C ALA A 91 -15.41 3.99 19.46
N SER A 92 -14.85 4.76 18.54
CA SER A 92 -15.54 5.85 17.86
C SER A 92 -16.23 5.41 16.57
N SER A 93 -17.40 5.99 16.27
CA SER A 93 -18.12 5.78 15.00
C SER A 93 -17.30 6.25 13.79
N SER A 94 -16.44 7.26 13.96
CA SER A 94 -15.51 7.71 12.92
C SER A 94 -14.47 6.65 12.58
N PHE A 95 -14.00 5.92 13.57
CA PHE A 95 -13.07 4.82 13.34
C PHE A 95 -13.75 3.63 12.64
N GLU A 96 -14.96 3.28 13.03
CA GLU A 96 -15.74 2.22 12.37
C GLU A 96 -15.90 2.50 10.86
N SER A 97 -16.28 3.74 10.52
CA SER A 97 -16.39 4.18 9.13
C SER A 97 -15.04 4.19 8.40
N LEU A 98 -13.97 4.59 9.08
CA LEU A 98 -12.61 4.59 8.56
C LEU A 98 -12.12 3.15 8.34
N HIS A 99 -12.33 2.26 9.31
CA HIS A 99 -11.94 0.85 9.26
C HIS A 99 -12.61 0.12 8.10
N ALA A 100 -13.90 0.35 7.86
CA ALA A 100 -14.61 -0.21 6.71
C ALA A 100 -13.99 0.17 5.36
N GLN A 101 -13.32 1.33 5.26
CA GLN A 101 -12.64 1.78 4.04
C GLN A 101 -11.18 1.30 3.95
N THR A 102 -10.54 1.03 5.08
CA THR A 102 -9.11 0.71 5.15
C THR A 102 -8.84 -0.79 5.26
N GLN A 103 -9.82 -1.57 5.69
CA GLN A 103 -9.69 -3.02 5.86
C GLN A 103 -9.11 -3.69 4.63
N TYR A 104 -8.00 -4.41 4.80
CA TYR A 104 -7.21 -5.09 3.75
C TYR A 104 -6.62 -4.19 2.65
N SER A 105 -6.74 -2.86 2.76
CA SER A 105 -6.13 -1.89 1.85
C SER A 105 -4.86 -1.29 2.47
N ASP A 106 -3.68 -1.68 1.98
CA ASP A 106 -2.40 -1.18 2.49
C ASP A 106 -2.27 0.33 2.35
N LEU A 107 -2.64 0.87 1.17
CA LEU A 107 -2.54 2.30 0.89
C LEU A 107 -3.37 3.12 1.88
N LYS A 108 -4.63 2.72 2.08
CA LYS A 108 -5.55 3.45 2.95
C LYS A 108 -5.18 3.28 4.42
N SER A 109 -4.72 2.09 4.83
CA SER A 109 -4.28 1.84 6.20
C SER A 109 -3.00 2.59 6.56
N VAL A 110 -2.02 2.67 5.65
CA VAL A 110 -0.83 3.50 5.84
C VAL A 110 -1.19 4.99 5.89
N LEU A 111 -2.06 5.46 5.01
CA LEU A 111 -2.52 6.85 5.02
C LEU A 111 -3.29 7.17 6.31
N GLY A 112 -4.13 6.25 6.75
CA GLY A 112 -4.89 6.34 8.00
C GLY A 112 -3.97 6.42 9.21
N SER A 113 -3.00 5.51 9.32
CA SER A 113 -2.03 5.48 10.43
C SER A 113 -1.14 6.72 10.46
N LEU A 114 -0.69 7.21 9.29
CA LEU A 114 0.04 8.47 9.17
C LEU A 114 -0.77 9.66 9.70
N SER A 115 -2.03 9.78 9.24
CA SER A 115 -2.89 10.90 9.62
C SER A 115 -3.27 10.87 11.10
N MET A 116 -3.50 9.67 11.66
CA MET A 116 -3.78 9.50 13.09
C MET A 116 -2.54 9.75 13.93
N GLY A 117 -1.39 9.19 13.56
CA GLY A 117 -0.12 9.39 14.27
C GLY A 117 0.31 10.84 14.32
N ASP A 118 0.24 11.56 13.19
CA ASP A 118 0.50 13.00 13.11
C ASP A 118 -0.45 13.80 14.01
N ALA A 119 -1.75 13.48 13.99
CA ALA A 119 -2.74 14.14 14.82
C ALA A 119 -2.50 13.90 16.31
N VAL A 120 -2.14 12.68 16.71
CA VAL A 120 -1.81 12.34 18.11
C VAL A 120 -0.56 13.10 18.55
N LEU A 121 0.51 13.05 17.76
CA LEU A 121 1.78 13.73 18.09
C LEU A 121 1.60 15.25 18.24
N ALA A 122 0.77 15.86 17.38
CA ALA A 122 0.47 17.29 17.43
C ALA A 122 -0.34 17.73 18.66
N THR A 123 -1.08 16.82 19.29
CA THR A 123 -1.87 17.12 20.50
C THR A 123 -1.11 16.94 21.81
N MET A 124 0.08 16.36 21.77
CA MET A 124 0.87 16.08 22.96
C MET A 124 1.58 17.33 23.50
N SER A 125 1.44 17.57 24.79
CA SER A 125 2.16 18.63 25.48
C SER A 125 3.66 18.31 25.67
N LYS A 126 4.46 19.31 25.96
CA LYS A 126 5.89 19.09 26.24
C LYS A 126 6.12 18.26 27.52
N GLU A 127 5.24 18.41 28.48
CA GLU A 127 5.27 17.70 29.75
C GLU A 127 4.94 16.22 29.56
N GLU A 128 3.87 15.92 28.79
CA GLU A 128 3.52 14.54 28.40
C GLU A 128 4.66 13.83 27.66
N LYS A 129 5.30 14.51 26.70
CA LYS A 129 6.45 13.97 25.97
C LYS A 129 7.62 13.65 26.89
N LYS A 130 7.91 14.56 27.83
CA LYS A 130 8.98 14.35 28.81
C LYS A 130 8.65 13.16 29.73
N ASN A 131 7.46 13.12 30.29
CA ASN A 131 7.06 12.04 31.20
C ASN A 131 7.10 10.67 30.48
N LEU A 132 6.73 10.61 29.20
CA LEU A 132 6.87 9.38 28.39
C LEU A 132 8.34 9.00 28.15
N GLN A 133 9.25 9.96 27.97
CA GLN A 133 10.69 9.69 27.90
C GLN A 133 11.20 9.10 29.22
N ASP A 134 10.89 9.75 30.32
CA ASP A 134 11.29 9.33 31.65
C ASP A 134 10.73 7.93 32.00
N THR A 135 9.46 7.64 31.64
CA THR A 135 8.84 6.32 31.81
C THR A 135 9.53 5.24 30.96
N ALA A 136 9.88 5.57 29.72
CA ALA A 136 10.54 4.62 28.82
C ALA A 136 12.00 4.33 29.25
N GLU A 137 12.70 5.34 29.77
CA GLU A 137 14.04 5.16 30.35
C GLU A 137 14.00 4.26 31.59
N ALA A 138 13.03 4.49 32.48
CA ALA A 138 12.81 3.66 33.64
C ALA A 138 12.44 2.22 33.29
N GLN A 139 11.54 2.02 32.31
CA GLN A 139 11.16 0.69 31.81
C GLN A 139 12.36 -0.04 31.20
N LYS A 140 13.17 0.66 30.40
CA LYS A 140 14.39 0.10 29.82
C LYS A 140 15.41 -0.32 30.86
N ALA A 141 15.58 0.49 31.93
CA ALA A 141 16.44 0.14 33.05
C ALA A 141 15.93 -1.10 33.79
N ALA A 142 14.60 -1.21 33.95
CA ALA A 142 13.98 -2.38 34.56
C ALA A 142 14.21 -3.64 33.71
N ASP A 143 13.97 -3.56 32.40
CA ASP A 143 14.16 -4.70 31.46
C ASP A 143 15.64 -5.14 31.42
N GLN A 144 16.60 -4.21 31.49
CA GLN A 144 18.03 -4.52 31.55
C GLN A 144 18.39 -5.22 32.86
N ALA A 145 17.92 -4.70 33.98
CA ALA A 145 18.18 -5.30 35.30
C ALA A 145 17.52 -6.71 35.40
N GLU A 146 16.35 -6.93 34.82
CA GLU A 146 15.75 -8.27 34.74
C GLU A 146 16.62 -9.24 33.92
N ALA A 147 17.10 -8.81 32.75
CA ALA A 147 17.97 -9.64 31.91
C ALA A 147 19.30 -9.97 32.63
N GLU A 148 19.87 -9.03 33.38
CA GLU A 148 21.05 -9.26 34.21
C GLU A 148 20.74 -10.26 35.34
N ALA A 149 19.57 -10.16 35.97
CA ALA A 149 19.15 -11.10 37.01
C ALA A 149 18.95 -12.52 36.44
N GLU A 150 18.31 -12.66 35.30
CA GLU A 150 18.14 -13.96 34.62
C GLU A 150 19.49 -14.59 34.22
N GLN A 151 20.42 -13.77 33.73
CA GLN A 151 21.76 -14.23 33.38
C GLN A 151 22.52 -14.69 34.63
N ALA A 152 22.48 -13.92 35.69
CA ALA A 152 23.14 -14.27 36.96
C ALA A 152 22.53 -15.54 37.60
N GLU A 153 21.22 -15.76 37.47
CA GLU A 153 20.57 -16.99 37.90
C GLU A 153 21.00 -18.20 37.07
N ALA A 154 21.10 -18.02 35.76
CA ALA A 154 21.58 -19.08 34.86
C ALA A 154 23.04 -19.45 35.18
N GLU A 155 23.89 -18.46 35.45
CA GLU A 155 25.28 -18.66 35.91
C GLU A 155 25.34 -19.40 37.26
N ALA A 156 24.50 -18.97 38.23
CA ALA A 156 24.42 -19.63 39.52
C ALA A 156 24.00 -21.09 39.41
N SER A 157 22.98 -21.37 38.59
CA SER A 157 22.47 -22.72 38.37
C SER A 157 23.52 -23.61 37.69
N ALA A 158 24.24 -23.10 36.69
CA ALA A 158 25.32 -23.83 36.02
C ALA A 158 26.50 -24.13 36.95
N THR A 159 26.92 -23.17 37.75
CA THR A 159 28.00 -23.35 38.74
C THR A 159 27.60 -24.31 39.86
N GLU A 160 26.36 -24.32 40.30
CA GLU A 160 25.85 -25.31 41.25
C GLU A 160 25.86 -26.74 40.68
N MET A 161 25.45 -26.94 39.45
CA MET A 161 25.52 -28.25 38.80
C MET A 161 26.99 -28.74 38.74
N LEU A 162 27.93 -27.85 38.42
CA LEU A 162 29.35 -28.17 38.41
C LEU A 162 29.87 -28.50 39.80
N ALA A 163 29.49 -27.73 40.84
CA ALA A 163 29.85 -27.99 42.22
C ALA A 163 29.32 -29.36 42.70
N GLN A 164 28.06 -29.69 42.39
CA GLN A 164 27.47 -31.00 42.71
C GLN A 164 28.21 -32.15 41.99
N SER A 165 28.58 -31.95 40.74
CA SER A 165 29.34 -32.97 39.99
C SER A 165 30.73 -33.19 40.57
N ALA A 166 31.44 -32.14 41.00
CA ALA A 166 32.73 -32.20 41.65
C ALA A 166 32.62 -32.91 43.01
N GLN A 167 31.59 -32.62 43.78
CA GLN A 167 31.33 -33.26 45.07
C GLN A 167 30.95 -34.72 44.95
N GLY A 168 30.23 -35.11 43.88
CA GLY A 168 29.94 -36.51 43.54
C GLY A 168 31.18 -37.30 43.16
N GLN A 169 32.16 -36.69 42.51
CA GLN A 169 33.46 -37.31 42.21
C GLN A 169 34.30 -37.49 43.45
N ALA A 170 34.31 -36.52 44.35
CA ALA A 170 35.02 -36.63 45.65
C ALA A 170 34.49 -37.77 46.52
N THR A 171 33.20 -38.03 46.53
CA THR A 171 32.58 -39.13 47.28
C THR A 171 32.81 -40.52 46.67
N GLN A 172 32.88 -40.64 45.33
CA GLN A 172 33.14 -41.88 44.65
C GLN A 172 34.61 -42.34 44.79
N THR A 173 35.55 -41.44 44.83
CA THR A 173 36.99 -41.75 45.06
C THR A 173 37.30 -42.12 46.52
N GLY A 174 36.46 -41.70 47.48
CA GLY A 174 36.62 -42.02 48.90
C GLY A 174 36.14 -43.42 49.33
N LEU A 175 35.46 -44.18 48.48
CA LEU A 175 34.88 -45.52 48.78
C LEU A 175 35.69 -46.72 48.23
N GLY A 176 36.83 -46.46 47.63
CA GLY A 176 37.71 -47.52 47.08
C GLY A 176 38.73 -48.11 48.06
N LYS A 177 38.37 -49.07 48.91
CA LYS A 177 39.35 -49.99 49.51
C LYS A 177 39.96 -50.85 48.38
N PRO A 178 41.26 -51.03 48.36
CA PRO A 178 41.90 -51.86 47.35
C PRO A 178 41.78 -53.34 47.72
N ASP A 179 40.85 -54.07 47.20
CA ASP A 179 40.88 -55.50 47.12
C ASP A 179 41.15 -55.88 45.67
N GLY A 180 42.35 -56.39 45.46
CA GLY A 180 42.88 -56.87 44.20
C GLY A 180 42.07 -57.99 43.57
N ARG A 181 41.64 -57.76 42.30
CA ARG A 181 41.68 -58.75 41.22
C ARG A 181 41.46 -58.07 39.87
N ALA A 182 42.38 -58.42 39.00
CA ALA A 182 42.44 -57.91 37.63
C ALA A 182 41.27 -58.38 36.77
N GLY A 183 40.87 -57.55 35.82
CA GLY A 183 40.16 -57.95 34.61
C GLY A 183 38.97 -57.09 34.20
N GLY A 184 39.12 -56.24 33.18
CA GLY A 184 38.04 -55.66 32.47
C GLY A 184 38.26 -54.19 32.07
N SER A 185 38.70 -54.00 30.81
CA SER A 185 38.84 -52.70 30.17
C SER A 185 37.49 -51.92 30.12
N SER A 186 37.38 -50.81 30.81
CA SER A 186 36.43 -49.75 30.49
C SER A 186 37.24 -48.48 30.47
N SER A 187 37.25 -47.82 29.29
CA SER A 187 37.83 -46.51 29.05
C SER A 187 37.05 -45.45 29.79
N GLY A 188 37.32 -45.29 31.07
CA GLY A 188 36.97 -44.14 31.87
C GLY A 188 38.12 -43.17 31.82
N VAL A 189 37.92 -41.99 31.33
CA VAL A 189 38.84 -40.85 31.47
C VAL A 189 38.95 -40.59 32.98
N ALA A 190 40.05 -41.06 33.59
CA ALA A 190 40.40 -40.72 34.95
C ALA A 190 40.75 -39.24 34.98
N SER A 191 39.85 -38.40 35.51
CA SER A 191 40.17 -37.05 35.97
C SER A 191 41.16 -37.23 37.16
N GLY A 192 42.40 -36.81 36.96
CA GLY A 192 43.48 -37.01 37.94
C GLY A 192 43.40 -36.09 39.15
N LEU A 193 42.22 -35.78 39.65
CA LEU A 193 42.00 -34.97 40.83
C LEU A 193 41.96 -35.84 42.10
N THR A 194 42.67 -35.42 43.12
CA THR A 194 42.53 -36.04 44.45
C THR A 194 41.18 -35.64 45.10
N PRO A 195 40.65 -36.42 46.06
CA PRO A 195 39.41 -36.10 46.76
C PRO A 195 39.44 -34.71 47.42
N GLU A 196 40.63 -34.31 47.94
CA GLU A 196 40.83 -33.00 48.56
C GLU A 196 40.73 -31.84 47.51
N GLU A 197 41.33 -32.05 46.32
CA GLU A 197 41.25 -31.09 45.22
C GLU A 197 39.81 -30.98 44.67
N ALA A 198 39.11 -32.11 44.53
CA ALA A 198 37.72 -32.10 44.09
C ALA A 198 36.79 -31.38 45.11
N GLN A 199 37.04 -31.54 46.39
CA GLN A 199 36.29 -30.87 47.46
C GLN A 199 36.62 -29.37 47.51
N ALA A 200 37.87 -28.96 47.29
CA ALA A 200 38.26 -27.56 47.18
C ALA A 200 37.60 -26.88 45.99
N ILE A 201 37.59 -27.51 44.81
CA ILE A 201 36.89 -27.02 43.61
C ILE A 201 35.37 -26.90 43.85
N ALA A 202 34.76 -27.90 44.52
CA ALA A 202 33.32 -27.84 44.83
C ALA A 202 32.98 -26.71 45.77
N SER A 203 33.83 -26.38 46.74
CA SER A 203 33.63 -25.25 47.67
C SER A 203 33.79 -23.90 46.95
N GLU A 204 34.78 -23.76 46.07
CA GLU A 204 35.02 -22.55 45.31
C GLU A 204 33.85 -22.28 44.34
N LEU A 205 33.36 -23.32 43.65
CA LEU A 205 32.19 -23.25 42.76
C LEU A 205 30.92 -22.90 43.57
N ALA A 206 30.77 -23.41 44.79
CA ALA A 206 29.63 -23.08 45.63
C ALA A 206 29.66 -21.60 46.09
N GLU A 207 30.86 -21.05 46.40
CA GLU A 207 31.00 -19.63 46.68
C GLU A 207 30.70 -18.74 45.46
N GLN A 208 31.14 -19.15 44.27
CA GLN A 208 30.84 -18.47 43.01
C GLN A 208 29.33 -18.50 42.73
N ALA A 209 28.66 -19.61 42.94
CA ALA A 209 27.21 -19.72 42.79
C ALA A 209 26.45 -18.83 43.78
N GLN A 210 26.91 -18.73 45.04
CA GLN A 210 26.32 -17.79 46.01
C GLN A 210 26.53 -16.33 45.59
N GLY A 211 27.72 -15.98 45.08
CA GLY A 211 28.01 -14.66 44.55
C GLY A 211 27.11 -14.28 43.35
N ALA A 212 26.90 -15.25 42.44
CA ALA A 212 25.98 -15.05 41.30
C ALA A 212 24.53 -14.89 41.75
N ARG A 213 24.07 -15.64 42.77
CA ARG A 213 22.72 -15.46 43.34
C ARG A 213 22.53 -14.09 44.01
N ALA A 214 23.54 -13.63 44.77
CA ALA A 214 23.48 -12.30 45.37
C ALA A 214 23.42 -11.19 44.30
N LYS A 215 24.14 -11.35 43.18
CA LYS A 215 24.04 -10.44 42.03
C LYS A 215 22.63 -10.49 41.40
N ALA A 216 22.06 -11.67 41.23
CA ALA A 216 20.71 -11.81 40.69
C ALA A 216 19.66 -11.13 41.60
N GLU A 217 19.78 -11.28 42.91
CA GLU A 217 18.87 -10.65 43.86
C GLU A 217 19.00 -9.11 43.83
N SER A 218 20.22 -8.58 43.82
CA SER A 218 20.46 -7.13 43.70
C SER A 218 19.94 -6.57 42.36
N ALA A 219 20.11 -7.30 41.27
CA ALA A 219 19.58 -6.90 39.96
C ALA A 219 18.04 -6.91 39.95
N ARG A 220 17.40 -7.88 40.62
CA ARG A 220 15.94 -7.91 40.80
C ARG A 220 15.41 -6.76 41.62
N GLU A 221 16.10 -6.39 42.71
CA GLU A 221 15.73 -5.21 43.50
C GLU A 221 15.81 -3.94 42.62
N THR A 222 16.87 -3.80 41.83
CA THR A 222 17.02 -2.68 40.88
C THR A 222 15.91 -2.66 39.85
N ALA A 223 15.56 -3.82 39.27
CA ALA A 223 14.48 -3.94 38.33
C ALA A 223 13.12 -3.55 38.93
N ASN A 224 12.84 -4.01 40.15
CA ASN A 224 11.60 -3.68 40.85
C ASN A 224 11.51 -2.17 41.16
N GLY A 225 12.59 -1.56 41.64
CA GLY A 225 12.63 -0.10 41.89
C GLY A 225 12.42 0.71 40.60
N ALA A 226 13.04 0.30 39.50
CA ALA A 226 12.83 0.94 38.18
C ALA A 226 11.40 0.76 37.65
N LYS A 227 10.77 -0.40 37.86
CA LYS A 227 9.35 -0.63 37.53
C LYS A 227 8.42 0.24 38.38
N GLU A 228 8.62 0.31 39.68
CA GLU A 228 7.82 1.16 40.55
C GLU A 228 7.92 2.64 40.16
N PHE A 229 9.13 3.09 39.76
CA PHE A 229 9.33 4.44 39.27
C PHE A 229 8.62 4.69 37.95
N ALA A 230 8.72 3.77 36.98
CA ALA A 230 7.97 3.84 35.71
C ALA A 230 6.46 3.88 35.95
N GLU A 231 5.94 3.05 36.87
CA GLU A 231 4.54 3.04 37.28
C GLU A 231 4.11 4.37 37.92
N SER A 232 4.96 4.98 38.73
CA SER A 232 4.65 6.26 39.37
C SER A 232 4.46 7.38 38.35
N ILE A 233 5.37 7.46 37.35
CA ILE A 233 5.25 8.44 36.24
C ILE A 233 4.04 8.14 35.36
N ALA A 234 3.79 6.88 35.03
CA ALA A 234 2.61 6.50 34.27
C ALA A 234 1.31 6.87 35.02
N ASN A 235 1.28 6.73 36.35
CA ASN A 235 0.15 7.15 37.18
C ASN A 235 0.01 8.68 37.25
N GLU A 236 1.11 9.42 37.15
CA GLU A 236 1.07 10.88 37.01
C GLU A 236 0.45 11.31 35.68
N LEU A 237 0.80 10.61 34.59
CA LEU A 237 0.23 10.86 33.26
C LEU A 237 -1.24 10.47 33.16
N LEU A 238 -1.61 9.28 33.64
CA LEU A 238 -2.91 8.65 33.44
C LEU A 238 -3.88 8.79 34.62
N GLY A 239 -3.38 9.25 35.79
CA GLY A 239 -4.07 9.19 37.05
C GLY A 239 -3.94 7.82 37.74
N GLN A 240 -4.13 7.78 39.06
CA GLN A 240 -4.10 6.50 39.78
C GLN A 240 -5.27 5.61 39.39
N PRO A 241 -5.06 4.32 39.11
CA PRO A 241 -6.12 3.40 38.73
C PRO A 241 -7.31 3.45 39.67
N GLY A 242 -8.52 3.64 39.12
CA GLY A 242 -9.75 3.75 39.91
C GLY A 242 -10.07 5.12 40.48
N SER A 243 -9.22 6.14 40.29
CA SER A 243 -9.49 7.50 40.71
C SER A 243 -10.38 8.25 39.70
N GLU A 244 -11.06 9.31 40.20
CA GLU A 244 -11.84 10.21 39.35
C GLU A 244 -10.92 10.95 38.34
N GLU A 245 -9.71 11.28 38.74
CA GLU A 245 -8.67 11.87 37.91
C GLU A 245 -8.26 10.95 36.74
N ALA A 246 -8.08 9.64 36.99
CA ALA A 246 -7.77 8.67 35.95
C ALA A 246 -8.92 8.57 34.92
N LEU A 247 -10.16 8.62 35.38
CA LEU A 247 -11.33 8.60 34.50
C LEU A 247 -11.39 9.87 33.61
N GLU A 248 -11.06 11.03 34.15
CA GLU A 248 -11.02 12.30 33.40
C GLU A 248 -9.89 12.29 32.36
N LYS A 249 -8.69 11.86 32.76
CA LYS A 249 -7.54 11.74 31.82
C LYS A 249 -7.82 10.71 30.73
N ALA A 250 -8.39 9.56 31.05
CA ALA A 250 -8.81 8.56 30.06
C ALA A 250 -9.85 9.12 29.09
N LYS A 251 -10.82 9.91 29.56
CA LYS A 251 -11.78 10.60 28.67
C LYS A 251 -11.11 11.60 27.74
N ASP A 252 -10.11 12.37 28.24
CA ASP A 252 -9.37 13.31 27.40
C ASP A 252 -8.58 12.58 26.30
N LEU A 253 -7.85 11.52 26.67
CA LEU A 253 -7.12 10.70 25.71
C LEU A 253 -8.05 10.03 24.68
N ALA A 254 -9.20 9.54 25.12
CA ALA A 254 -10.22 9.01 24.23
C ALA A 254 -10.75 10.07 23.24
N ARG A 255 -10.96 11.32 23.69
CA ARG A 255 -11.34 12.44 22.80
C ARG A 255 -10.25 12.75 21.78
N ARG A 256 -8.97 12.70 22.16
CA ARG A 256 -7.84 12.87 21.22
C ARG A 256 -7.83 11.75 20.18
N GLY A 257 -8.01 10.50 20.59
CA GLY A 257 -8.14 9.34 19.72
C GLY A 257 -9.32 9.49 18.74
N PHE A 258 -10.48 9.89 19.23
CA PHE A 258 -11.66 10.19 18.40
C PHE A 258 -11.37 11.30 17.37
N SER A 259 -10.76 12.41 17.80
CA SER A 259 -10.40 13.53 16.91
C SER A 259 -9.40 13.10 15.83
N ALA A 260 -8.41 12.28 16.18
CA ALA A 260 -7.45 11.72 15.24
C ALA A 260 -8.12 10.79 14.22
N ALA A 261 -9.01 9.91 14.66
CA ALA A 261 -9.79 9.03 13.77
C ALA A 261 -10.66 9.84 12.79
N LYS A 262 -11.36 10.88 13.26
CA LYS A 262 -12.18 11.76 12.43
C LYS A 262 -11.36 12.51 11.38
N LYS A 263 -10.20 13.06 11.75
CA LYS A 263 -9.27 13.73 10.82
C LYS A 263 -8.75 12.76 9.76
N SER A 264 -8.42 11.54 10.17
CA SER A 264 -7.95 10.48 9.29
C SER A 264 -9.05 10.00 8.33
N GLN A 265 -10.27 9.81 8.81
CA GLN A 265 -11.43 9.48 7.98
C GLN A 265 -11.60 10.48 6.83
N ALA A 266 -11.62 11.78 7.14
CA ALA A 266 -11.75 12.82 6.14
C ALA A 266 -10.65 12.76 5.08
N LYS A 267 -9.40 12.49 5.50
CA LYS A 267 -8.26 12.40 4.58
C LYS A 267 -8.30 11.15 3.71
N VAL A 268 -8.67 10.00 4.26
CA VAL A 268 -8.85 8.76 3.49
C VAL A 268 -10.00 8.88 2.50
N GLU A 269 -11.10 9.54 2.88
CA GLU A 269 -12.21 9.82 1.97
C GLU A 269 -11.81 10.77 0.83
N GLU A 270 -11.03 11.82 1.11
CA GLU A 270 -10.51 12.73 0.08
C GLU A 270 -9.65 11.98 -0.94
N VAL A 271 -8.75 11.13 -0.47
CA VAL A 271 -7.90 10.31 -1.33
C VAL A 271 -8.73 9.30 -2.11
N SER A 272 -9.70 8.63 -1.49
CA SER A 272 -10.60 7.70 -2.17
C SER A 272 -11.38 8.40 -3.27
N LYS A 273 -11.94 9.59 -3.00
CA LYS A 273 -12.62 10.42 -4.01
C LYS A 273 -11.70 10.83 -5.16
N THR A 274 -10.42 11.07 -4.86
CA THR A 274 -9.42 11.38 -5.91
C THR A 274 -9.17 10.15 -6.78
N ILE A 275 -8.94 8.99 -6.19
CA ILE A 275 -8.75 7.71 -6.90
C ILE A 275 -9.96 7.43 -7.82
N ASP A 276 -11.17 7.52 -7.27
CA ASP A 276 -12.41 7.28 -8.01
C ASP A 276 -12.62 8.28 -9.15
N SER A 277 -12.36 9.57 -8.90
CA SER A 277 -12.55 10.62 -9.92
C SER A 277 -11.57 10.51 -11.08
N TRP A 278 -10.34 10.06 -10.82
CA TRP A 278 -9.36 9.76 -11.86
C TRP A 278 -9.58 8.38 -12.50
N GLY A 279 -10.46 7.56 -11.91
CA GLY A 279 -10.75 6.19 -12.34
C GLY A 279 -9.51 5.31 -12.28
N LEU A 280 -8.73 5.43 -11.21
CA LEU A 280 -7.58 4.60 -10.91
C LEU A 280 -8.05 3.31 -10.23
N GLU A 281 -7.40 2.20 -10.55
CA GLU A 281 -7.63 0.93 -9.86
C GLU A 281 -6.63 0.77 -8.71
N GLU A 282 -7.08 0.32 -7.55
CA GLU A 282 -6.19 0.12 -6.39
C GLU A 282 -5.02 -0.83 -6.73
N GLY A 283 -5.25 -1.83 -7.58
CA GLY A 283 -4.22 -2.75 -8.04
C GLY A 283 -3.10 -2.08 -8.84
N GLU A 284 -3.40 -1.03 -9.60
CA GLU A 284 -2.41 -0.24 -10.35
C GLU A 284 -1.55 0.61 -9.41
N LEU A 285 -2.18 1.16 -8.35
CA LEU A 285 -1.52 1.97 -7.34
C LEU A 285 -0.58 1.15 -6.45
N VAL A 286 -0.96 -0.06 -6.10
CA VAL A 286 -0.13 -0.98 -5.29
C VAL A 286 1.17 -1.34 -6.02
N GLN A 287 1.15 -1.47 -7.36
CA GLN A 287 2.35 -1.78 -8.15
C GLN A 287 3.40 -0.66 -8.12
N MET A 288 2.99 0.59 -7.94
CA MET A 288 3.89 1.74 -7.88
C MET A 288 4.62 1.90 -6.54
N GLY A 289 4.12 1.28 -5.49
CA GLY A 289 4.56 1.52 -4.12
C GLY A 289 3.84 2.72 -3.46
N ILE A 290 3.61 2.59 -2.16
CA ILE A 290 2.73 3.52 -1.42
C ILE A 290 3.26 4.96 -1.42
N GLY A 291 4.58 5.15 -1.25
CA GLY A 291 5.19 6.49 -1.22
C GLY A 291 5.05 7.24 -2.55
N GLU A 292 5.30 6.57 -3.69
CA GLU A 292 5.09 7.15 -5.01
C GLU A 292 3.62 7.45 -5.26
N THR A 293 2.74 6.55 -4.86
CA THR A 293 1.29 6.72 -4.97
C THR A 293 0.80 7.93 -4.17
N MET A 294 1.25 8.10 -2.94
CA MET A 294 0.90 9.26 -2.12
C MET A 294 1.37 10.57 -2.74
N SER A 295 2.61 10.63 -3.22
CA SER A 295 3.15 11.81 -3.91
C SER A 295 2.36 12.14 -5.17
N LEU A 296 1.96 11.13 -5.94
CA LEU A 296 1.14 11.29 -7.15
C LEU A 296 -0.26 11.81 -6.82
N LEU A 297 -0.95 11.19 -5.85
CA LEU A 297 -2.28 11.59 -5.43
C LEU A 297 -2.29 13.02 -4.85
N GLN A 298 -1.24 13.40 -4.15
CA GLN A 298 -1.06 14.74 -3.66
C GLN A 298 -0.94 15.75 -4.81
N LYS A 299 -0.18 15.44 -5.87
CA LYS A 299 -0.11 16.26 -7.09
C LYS A 299 -1.47 16.35 -7.79
N MET A 300 -2.17 15.21 -7.95
CA MET A 300 -3.50 15.16 -8.57
C MET A 300 -4.56 15.97 -7.81
N SER A 301 -4.42 16.14 -6.51
CA SER A 301 -5.33 16.93 -5.67
C SER A 301 -4.86 18.37 -5.43
N ALA A 302 -3.64 18.73 -5.85
CA ALA A 302 -3.01 20.01 -5.47
C ALA A 302 -3.70 21.24 -6.08
N SER A 303 -4.36 21.13 -7.25
CA SER A 303 -4.97 22.26 -7.92
C SER A 303 -6.46 22.06 -8.16
N ASP A 304 -7.24 23.16 -8.05
CA ASP A 304 -8.68 23.13 -8.35
C ASP A 304 -8.96 22.84 -9.83
N ALA A 305 -8.04 23.19 -10.72
CA ALA A 305 -8.11 22.84 -12.13
C ALA A 305 -8.05 21.33 -12.35
N LEU A 306 -7.10 20.64 -11.68
CA LEU A 306 -6.99 19.18 -11.74
C LEU A 306 -8.17 18.48 -11.09
N LYS A 307 -8.73 19.03 -10.02
CA LYS A 307 -9.97 18.50 -9.39
C LYS A 307 -11.18 18.60 -10.32
N LYS A 308 -11.34 19.75 -11.03
CA LYS A 308 -12.40 19.93 -12.04
C LYS A 308 -12.20 18.98 -13.22
N PHE A 309 -10.98 18.88 -13.70
CA PHE A 309 -10.58 17.95 -14.76
C PHE A 309 -10.88 16.49 -14.37
N ALA A 310 -10.53 16.05 -13.18
CA ALA A 310 -10.79 14.71 -12.69
C ALA A 310 -12.28 14.37 -12.66
N LYS A 311 -13.13 15.32 -12.24
CA LYS A 311 -14.60 15.14 -12.27
C LYS A 311 -15.12 14.93 -13.69
N LEU A 312 -14.64 15.72 -14.65
CA LEU A 312 -14.99 15.55 -16.06
C LEU A 312 -14.50 14.20 -16.58
N LEU A 313 -13.25 13.86 -16.34
CA LEU A 313 -12.64 12.59 -16.75
C LEU A 313 -13.43 11.39 -16.20
N GLY A 314 -13.78 11.39 -14.92
CA GLY A 314 -14.54 10.32 -14.30
C GLY A 314 -15.93 10.12 -14.93
N ARG A 315 -16.57 11.19 -15.41
CA ARG A 315 -17.83 11.10 -16.15
C ARG A 315 -17.62 10.53 -17.55
N LEU A 316 -16.61 10.99 -18.27
CA LEU A 316 -16.29 10.50 -19.60
C LEU A 316 -15.84 9.04 -19.59
N LYS A 317 -15.08 8.61 -18.59
CA LYS A 317 -14.73 7.18 -18.40
C LYS A 317 -15.97 6.30 -18.21
N ARG A 318 -17.00 6.77 -17.51
CA ARG A 318 -18.28 6.03 -17.39
C ARG A 318 -19.01 5.89 -18.72
N ILE A 319 -18.96 6.92 -19.57
CA ILE A 319 -19.49 6.87 -20.93
C ILE A 319 -18.72 5.84 -21.76
N ALA A 320 -17.40 5.90 -21.73
CA ALA A 320 -16.51 4.96 -22.40
C ALA A 320 -16.76 3.50 -21.96
N ALA A 321 -16.96 3.27 -20.66
CA ALA A 321 -17.27 1.95 -20.13
C ALA A 321 -18.65 1.43 -20.61
N ARG A 322 -19.67 2.29 -20.66
CA ARG A 322 -20.99 1.93 -21.21
C ARG A 322 -20.90 1.56 -22.69
N LYS A 323 -20.14 2.32 -23.45
CA LYS A 323 -19.90 2.01 -24.88
C LYS A 323 -19.18 0.68 -25.04
N ALA A 324 -18.09 0.44 -24.32
CA ALA A 324 -17.36 -0.82 -24.38
C ALA A 324 -18.26 -2.04 -24.05
N ALA A 325 -19.11 -1.92 -23.02
CA ALA A 325 -20.07 -2.95 -22.63
C ALA A 325 -21.19 -3.15 -23.69
N SER A 326 -21.59 -2.08 -24.39
CA SER A 326 -22.55 -2.15 -25.49
C SER A 326 -21.97 -2.90 -26.70
N ASP A 327 -20.72 -2.59 -27.04
CA ASP A 327 -20.02 -3.23 -28.15
C ASP A 327 -19.77 -4.73 -27.87
N ASP A 328 -19.43 -5.08 -26.61
CA ASP A 328 -19.33 -6.49 -26.20
C ASP A 328 -20.65 -7.25 -26.32
N LYS A 329 -21.79 -6.62 -26.02
CA LYS A 329 -23.12 -7.21 -26.18
C LYS A 329 -23.50 -7.39 -27.66
N ALA A 330 -23.19 -6.41 -28.50
CA ALA A 330 -23.46 -6.45 -29.92
C ALA A 330 -22.66 -7.56 -30.62
N GLU A 331 -21.45 -7.88 -30.11
CA GLU A 331 -20.62 -8.96 -30.65
C GLU A 331 -21.03 -10.37 -30.20
N GLY A 332 -21.94 -10.48 -29.23
CA GLY A 332 -22.52 -11.73 -28.75
C GLY A 332 -21.49 -12.70 -28.18
N VAL A 333 -21.21 -12.55 -26.87
CA VAL A 333 -20.53 -13.62 -26.13
C VAL A 333 -21.48 -14.80 -26.05
N ARG A 334 -21.28 -15.83 -26.87
CA ARG A 334 -21.94 -17.13 -26.66
C ARG A 334 -21.31 -17.74 -25.41
N VAL A 335 -22.11 -17.84 -24.33
CA VAL A 335 -21.73 -18.63 -23.16
C VAL A 335 -21.57 -20.06 -23.65
N SER A 336 -20.35 -20.56 -23.69
CA SER A 336 -20.05 -21.94 -23.99
C SER A 336 -20.35 -22.87 -22.82
N LYS A 337 -20.22 -24.18 -23.03
CA LYS A 337 -20.40 -25.17 -21.95
C LYS A 337 -19.47 -24.85 -20.75
N PRO A 338 -19.91 -25.09 -19.52
CA PRO A 338 -19.06 -24.90 -18.33
C PRO A 338 -17.74 -25.65 -18.48
N GLU A 339 -16.64 -24.98 -18.19
CA GLU A 339 -15.28 -25.51 -18.16
C GLU A 339 -14.85 -25.76 -16.71
N THR A 340 -13.77 -26.50 -16.49
CA THR A 340 -13.14 -26.65 -15.19
C THR A 340 -11.79 -25.94 -15.15
N GLY A 341 -11.45 -25.29 -14.04
CA GLY A 341 -10.19 -24.55 -13.92
C GLY A 341 -9.98 -23.92 -12.55
N ARG A 342 -9.02 -22.96 -12.47
CA ARG A 342 -8.62 -22.28 -11.24
C ARG A 342 -8.96 -20.78 -11.22
N ASP A 343 -9.52 -20.25 -12.29
CA ASP A 343 -9.79 -18.81 -12.39
C ASP A 343 -11.06 -18.44 -11.62
N ILE A 344 -10.88 -17.83 -10.45
CA ILE A 344 -11.97 -17.43 -9.55
C ILE A 344 -12.88 -16.37 -10.21
N ASN A 345 -12.34 -15.50 -11.06
CA ASN A 345 -13.13 -14.46 -11.74
C ASN A 345 -14.14 -15.04 -12.72
N ARG A 346 -13.86 -16.22 -13.24
CA ARG A 346 -14.75 -16.97 -14.14
C ARG A 346 -15.58 -18.02 -13.41
N ALA A 347 -15.40 -18.18 -12.09
CA ALA A 347 -16.12 -19.19 -11.33
C ALA A 347 -17.63 -18.96 -11.37
N LEU A 348 -18.39 -20.07 -11.52
CA LEU A 348 -19.84 -19.99 -11.45
C LEU A 348 -20.30 -19.54 -10.03
N PRO A 349 -21.44 -18.84 -9.90
CA PRO A 349 -21.92 -18.34 -8.61
C PRO A 349 -21.98 -19.42 -7.53
N ARG A 350 -22.34 -20.65 -7.86
CA ARG A 350 -22.36 -21.78 -6.93
C ARG A 350 -20.99 -22.09 -6.31
N GLU A 351 -19.92 -21.91 -7.08
CA GLU A 351 -18.53 -22.13 -6.60
C GLU A 351 -18.10 -21.00 -5.65
N LEU A 352 -18.49 -19.76 -5.97
CA LEU A 352 -18.23 -18.60 -5.10
C LEU A 352 -18.98 -18.72 -3.77
N ILE A 353 -20.24 -19.18 -3.80
CA ILE A 353 -21.02 -19.47 -2.59
C ILE A 353 -20.35 -20.57 -1.76
N ALA A 354 -19.86 -21.64 -2.42
CA ALA A 354 -19.17 -22.72 -1.73
C ALA A 354 -17.83 -22.26 -1.10
N LEU A 355 -17.10 -21.32 -1.72
CA LEU A 355 -15.89 -20.71 -1.17
C LEU A 355 -16.21 -19.78 0.03
N ALA A 356 -17.34 -19.09 -0.01
CA ALA A 356 -17.77 -18.19 1.05
C ALA A 356 -18.37 -18.94 2.27
N HIS A 357 -19.03 -20.09 2.05
CA HIS A 357 -19.73 -20.80 3.11
C HIS A 357 -18.80 -21.64 3.98
N PRO A 358 -18.76 -21.45 5.32
CA PRO A 358 -17.80 -22.11 6.21
C PRO A 358 -17.76 -23.64 6.09
N ALA A 359 -18.91 -24.30 6.00
CA ALA A 359 -19.01 -25.77 5.90
C ALA A 359 -18.56 -26.32 4.53
N LEU A 360 -18.62 -25.54 3.46
CA LEU A 360 -18.27 -25.97 2.09
C LEU A 360 -16.88 -25.51 1.66
N ARG A 361 -16.32 -24.52 2.36
CA ARG A 361 -15.07 -23.83 2.01
C ARG A 361 -13.90 -24.80 1.82
N VAL A 362 -13.73 -25.77 2.71
CA VAL A 362 -12.61 -26.73 2.63
C VAL A 362 -12.69 -27.59 1.36
N GLN A 363 -13.89 -28.02 0.99
CA GLN A 363 -14.09 -28.80 -0.24
C GLN A 363 -13.89 -27.91 -1.49
N ALA A 364 -14.40 -26.68 -1.46
CA ALA A 364 -14.24 -25.72 -2.54
C ALA A 364 -12.76 -25.34 -2.77
N LEU A 365 -11.98 -25.16 -1.70
CA LEU A 365 -10.55 -24.93 -1.76
C LEU A 365 -9.78 -26.13 -2.35
N LYS A 366 -10.15 -27.37 -1.97
CA LYS A 366 -9.59 -28.58 -2.58
C LYS A 366 -9.85 -28.65 -4.08
N ARG A 367 -11.08 -28.33 -4.51
CA ARG A 367 -11.43 -28.27 -5.92
C ARG A 367 -10.67 -27.16 -6.66
N TRP A 368 -10.51 -26.00 -6.04
CA TRP A 368 -9.73 -24.91 -6.59
C TRP A 368 -8.27 -25.29 -6.79
N THR A 369 -7.61 -25.89 -5.79
CA THR A 369 -6.20 -26.34 -5.89
C THR A 369 -5.99 -27.41 -6.97
N ARG A 370 -7.01 -28.23 -7.23
CA ARG A 370 -6.99 -29.25 -8.29
C ARG A 370 -7.38 -28.73 -9.68
N GLY A 371 -7.90 -27.48 -9.77
CA GLY A 371 -8.40 -26.92 -11.03
C GLY A 371 -9.76 -27.49 -11.45
N GLU A 372 -10.58 -27.91 -10.48
CA GLU A 372 -11.87 -28.55 -10.67
C GLU A 372 -13.06 -27.61 -10.43
N LEU A 373 -12.82 -26.29 -10.23
CA LEU A 373 -13.93 -25.34 -10.12
C LEU A 373 -14.67 -25.24 -11.45
N ALA A 374 -15.99 -25.22 -11.41
CA ALA A 374 -16.79 -24.98 -12.58
C ALA A 374 -16.72 -23.49 -12.95
N LEU A 375 -16.22 -23.21 -14.14
CA LEU A 375 -16.02 -21.88 -14.70
C LEU A 375 -17.07 -21.61 -15.79
N ARG A 376 -17.37 -20.33 -16.02
CA ARG A 376 -18.05 -19.94 -17.25
C ARG A 376 -17.15 -20.27 -18.43
N GLY A 377 -17.59 -21.16 -19.29
CA GLY A 377 -16.95 -21.37 -20.58
C GLY A 377 -17.16 -20.12 -21.43
N GLU A 378 -16.10 -19.55 -21.94
CA GLU A 378 -16.12 -18.48 -22.92
C GLU A 378 -15.66 -19.09 -24.25
N GLU A 379 -16.58 -19.31 -25.21
CA GLU A 379 -16.17 -19.41 -26.59
C GLU A 379 -15.63 -18.04 -27.00
N GLN A 380 -14.33 -17.86 -26.89
CA GLN A 380 -13.66 -16.80 -27.61
C GLN A 380 -13.84 -17.09 -29.10
N LYS A 381 -14.84 -16.48 -29.75
CA LYS A 381 -14.65 -16.16 -31.15
C LYS A 381 -13.30 -15.48 -31.22
N LYS A 382 -12.34 -16.03 -31.96
CA LYS A 382 -11.11 -15.31 -32.31
C LYS A 382 -11.56 -13.95 -32.81
N LYS A 383 -11.50 -12.92 -31.93
CA LYS A 383 -11.70 -11.54 -32.34
C LYS A 383 -10.62 -11.32 -33.40
N LEU A 384 -11.01 -11.20 -34.64
CA LEU A 384 -10.17 -10.58 -35.66
C LEU A 384 -9.81 -9.23 -35.06
N GLY A 385 -8.53 -9.05 -34.64
CA GLY A 385 -8.12 -7.99 -33.78
C GLY A 385 -8.59 -6.64 -34.30
N GLU A 386 -9.39 -5.96 -33.49
CA GLU A 386 -9.61 -4.54 -33.67
C GLU A 386 -8.24 -3.87 -33.59
N GLY A 387 -7.91 -3.00 -34.52
CA GLY A 387 -6.65 -2.29 -34.54
C GLY A 387 -6.51 -1.32 -33.35
N PRO A 388 -5.41 -0.60 -33.28
CA PRO A 388 -5.18 0.38 -32.22
C PRO A 388 -6.17 1.55 -32.31
N VAL A 389 -6.42 2.18 -31.17
CA VAL A 389 -7.03 3.51 -31.10
C VAL A 389 -5.90 4.52 -31.07
N VAL A 390 -5.80 5.39 -32.08
CA VAL A 390 -4.80 6.43 -32.17
C VAL A 390 -5.48 7.78 -31.98
N VAL A 391 -5.00 8.59 -31.05
CA VAL A 391 -5.54 9.93 -30.83
C VAL A 391 -4.49 10.96 -31.20
N CYS A 392 -4.85 11.82 -32.15
CA CYS A 392 -4.08 13.01 -32.52
C CYS A 392 -4.71 14.21 -31.80
N GLU A 393 -4.03 14.74 -30.81
CA GLU A 393 -4.47 15.87 -29.98
C GLU A 393 -3.75 17.14 -30.42
N ASP A 394 -4.48 18.11 -30.89
CA ASP A 394 -3.98 19.45 -31.17
C ASP A 394 -3.72 20.17 -29.85
N SER A 395 -2.52 20.72 -29.73
CA SER A 395 -2.04 21.48 -28.57
C SER A 395 -1.55 22.87 -28.98
N SER A 396 -2.07 23.40 -30.10
CA SER A 396 -1.81 24.76 -30.54
C SER A 396 -2.32 25.81 -29.55
N GLY A 397 -1.84 27.03 -29.67
CA GLY A 397 -2.20 28.11 -28.73
C GLY A 397 -3.69 28.44 -28.70
N SER A 398 -4.44 28.19 -29.77
CA SER A 398 -5.91 28.38 -29.86
C SER A 398 -6.70 27.40 -29.03
N MET A 399 -6.14 26.21 -28.76
CA MET A 399 -6.75 25.17 -27.93
C MET A 399 -6.73 25.49 -26.44
N ASP A 400 -6.03 26.52 -25.98
CA ASP A 400 -5.82 26.76 -24.55
C ASP A 400 -7.13 26.97 -23.77
N GLY A 401 -7.13 26.59 -22.48
CA GLY A 401 -8.26 26.74 -21.58
C GLY A 401 -9.21 25.54 -21.53
N VAL A 402 -10.52 25.79 -21.69
CA VAL A 402 -11.58 24.77 -21.56
C VAL A 402 -11.53 23.73 -22.66
N LYS A 403 -11.21 24.14 -23.89
CA LYS A 403 -11.07 23.25 -25.05
C LYS A 403 -10.02 22.19 -24.81
N GLN A 404 -8.83 22.58 -24.37
CA GLN A 404 -7.71 21.68 -24.10
C GLN A 404 -8.04 20.72 -22.93
N GLN A 405 -8.66 21.23 -21.85
CA GLN A 405 -9.06 20.38 -20.74
C GLN A 405 -10.07 19.32 -21.17
N TRP A 406 -11.06 19.71 -21.99
CA TRP A 406 -12.05 18.78 -22.52
C TRP A 406 -11.40 17.76 -23.47
N ALA A 407 -10.57 18.21 -24.42
CA ALA A 407 -9.85 17.34 -25.34
C ALA A 407 -9.00 16.29 -24.60
N LYS A 408 -8.23 16.68 -23.61
CA LYS A 408 -7.45 15.77 -22.77
C LYS A 408 -8.31 14.77 -22.00
N ALA A 409 -9.46 15.20 -21.51
CA ALA A 409 -10.38 14.29 -20.84
C ALA A 409 -10.97 13.26 -21.82
N VAL A 410 -11.25 13.66 -23.06
CA VAL A 410 -11.66 12.73 -24.15
C VAL A 410 -10.52 11.78 -24.49
N VAL A 411 -9.28 12.26 -24.66
CA VAL A 411 -8.08 11.43 -24.90
C VAL A 411 -7.94 10.33 -23.86
N LEU A 412 -8.01 10.70 -22.57
CA LEU A 412 -7.88 9.73 -21.47
C LEU A 412 -9.09 8.78 -21.36
N ALA A 413 -10.26 9.23 -21.74
CA ALA A 413 -11.44 8.38 -21.78
C ALA A 413 -11.38 7.39 -22.96
N LEU A 414 -10.82 7.79 -24.11
CA LEU A 414 -10.53 6.88 -25.24
C LEU A 414 -9.45 5.85 -24.89
N ALA A 415 -8.44 6.25 -24.14
CA ALA A 415 -7.46 5.31 -23.59
C ALA A 415 -8.12 4.26 -22.67
N HIS A 416 -9.05 4.70 -21.82
CA HIS A 416 -9.82 3.80 -20.96
C HIS A 416 -10.71 2.86 -21.76
N TYR A 417 -11.39 3.34 -22.83
CA TYR A 417 -12.14 2.51 -23.76
C TYR A 417 -11.23 1.45 -24.41
N ALA A 418 -10.06 1.86 -24.91
CA ALA A 418 -9.09 0.95 -25.50
C ALA A 418 -8.62 -0.13 -24.50
N LYS A 419 -8.40 0.25 -23.22
CA LYS A 419 -8.07 -0.69 -22.13
C LYS A 419 -9.19 -1.72 -21.95
N LEU A 420 -10.45 -1.29 -21.86
CA LEU A 420 -11.60 -2.18 -21.69
C LEU A 420 -11.79 -3.13 -22.88
N ARG A 421 -11.51 -2.66 -24.10
CA ARG A 421 -11.56 -3.46 -25.33
C ARG A 421 -10.27 -4.24 -25.61
N ASN A 422 -9.28 -4.16 -24.71
CA ASN A 422 -7.96 -4.80 -24.87
C ASN A 422 -7.23 -4.39 -26.15
N ARG A 423 -7.48 -3.17 -26.65
CA ARG A 423 -6.87 -2.55 -27.83
C ARG A 423 -5.62 -1.76 -27.43
N SER A 424 -4.63 -1.68 -28.30
CA SER A 424 -3.50 -0.75 -28.10
C SER A 424 -3.98 0.69 -28.28
N PHE A 425 -3.39 1.59 -27.50
CA PHE A 425 -3.71 3.01 -27.54
C PHE A 425 -2.45 3.80 -27.89
N ALA A 426 -2.57 4.78 -28.80
CA ALA A 426 -1.48 5.70 -29.09
C ALA A 426 -1.97 7.14 -28.91
N TRP A 427 -1.13 7.95 -28.27
CA TRP A 427 -1.36 9.37 -28.07
C TRP A 427 -0.28 10.17 -28.80
N ILE A 428 -0.71 11.03 -29.71
CA ILE A 428 0.12 11.92 -30.51
C ILE A 428 -0.34 13.34 -30.21
N MET A 429 0.47 14.10 -29.50
CA MET A 429 0.25 15.51 -29.25
C MET A 429 1.05 16.33 -30.25
N PHE A 430 0.40 17.24 -30.94
CA PHE A 430 1.01 18.04 -32.01
C PHE A 430 0.64 19.52 -31.94
N ASP A 431 1.43 20.33 -32.59
CA ASP A 431 1.17 21.71 -32.99
C ASP A 431 1.66 21.90 -34.44
N THR A 432 2.69 22.67 -34.72
CA THR A 432 3.39 22.70 -36.03
C THR A 432 4.27 21.46 -36.26
N ALA A 433 4.51 20.68 -35.21
CA ALA A 433 5.30 19.44 -35.22
C ALA A 433 4.77 18.46 -34.19
N ILE A 434 5.29 17.23 -34.20
CA ILE A 434 4.99 16.25 -33.15
C ILE A 434 5.71 16.65 -31.85
N GLN A 435 4.94 17.00 -30.84
CA GLN A 435 5.45 17.33 -29.52
C GLN A 435 5.63 16.09 -28.64
N ARG A 436 4.69 15.15 -28.73
CA ARG A 436 4.70 13.87 -28.04
C ARG A 436 4.12 12.78 -28.92
N SER A 437 4.74 11.61 -28.92
CA SER A 437 4.17 10.39 -29.53
C SER A 437 4.47 9.21 -28.60
N ARG A 438 3.43 8.61 -28.03
CA ARG A 438 3.54 7.47 -27.12
C ARG A 438 2.49 6.41 -27.42
N THR A 439 2.91 5.15 -27.35
CA THR A 439 2.04 3.99 -27.57
C THR A 439 1.95 3.15 -26.31
N PHE A 440 0.74 2.79 -25.94
CA PHE A 440 0.42 2.02 -24.75
C PHE A 440 -0.23 0.70 -25.17
N GLN A 441 0.41 -0.40 -24.84
CA GLN A 441 -0.12 -1.71 -25.18
C GLN A 441 -1.39 -1.99 -24.37
N ARG A 442 -2.44 -2.45 -25.07
CA ARG A 442 -3.75 -2.78 -24.48
C ARG A 442 -4.37 -1.61 -23.68
N GLY A 443 -4.10 -0.38 -24.08
CA GLY A 443 -4.61 0.82 -23.43
C GLY A 443 -4.20 0.99 -21.97
N ARG A 444 -3.15 0.31 -21.51
CA ARG A 444 -2.69 0.39 -20.11
C ARG A 444 -1.78 1.60 -19.90
N LEU A 445 -2.36 2.65 -19.39
CA LEU A 445 -1.63 3.85 -18.94
C LEU A 445 -1.31 3.71 -17.45
N SER A 446 -0.07 4.01 -17.07
CA SER A 446 0.25 4.15 -15.66
C SER A 446 -0.38 5.43 -15.09
N PRO A 447 -0.57 5.54 -13.78
CA PRO A 447 -1.06 6.78 -13.16
C PRO A 447 -0.16 7.99 -13.45
N LYS A 448 1.14 7.79 -13.68
CA LYS A 448 2.08 8.84 -14.14
C LYS A 448 1.77 9.31 -15.57
N ASP A 449 1.46 8.38 -16.47
CA ASP A 449 1.09 8.71 -17.85
C ASP A 449 -0.22 9.50 -17.89
N LEU A 450 -1.19 9.17 -17.04
CA LEU A 450 -2.45 9.92 -16.92
C LEU A 450 -2.19 11.37 -16.52
N LEU A 451 -1.32 11.59 -15.54
CA LEU A 451 -0.95 12.94 -15.11
C LEU A 451 -0.15 13.68 -16.19
N GLU A 452 0.79 13.00 -16.84
CA GLU A 452 1.56 13.57 -17.95
C GLU A 452 0.64 14.07 -19.08
N ILE A 453 -0.31 13.26 -19.51
CA ILE A 453 -1.28 13.66 -20.54
C ILE A 453 -2.13 14.85 -20.05
N ALA A 454 -2.59 14.82 -18.81
CA ALA A 454 -3.43 15.89 -18.24
C ALA A 454 -2.69 17.23 -18.14
N GLU A 455 -1.41 17.22 -17.84
CA GLU A 455 -0.59 18.42 -17.63
C GLU A 455 0.17 18.90 -18.88
N SER A 456 0.32 18.05 -19.91
CA SER A 456 1.05 18.39 -21.14
C SER A 456 0.47 19.60 -21.84
N ARG A 457 1.30 20.51 -22.26
CA ARG A 457 0.94 21.72 -23.02
C ARG A 457 2.00 22.00 -24.08
N SER A 458 1.56 22.63 -25.16
CA SER A 458 2.40 23.18 -26.19
C SER A 458 1.87 24.59 -26.51
N GLY A 459 2.15 25.18 -27.60
CA GLY A 459 1.71 26.56 -27.90
C GLY A 459 2.20 27.06 -29.25
N GLY A 460 2.28 26.17 -30.23
CA GLY A 460 2.65 26.50 -31.62
C GLY A 460 1.45 26.85 -32.50
N GLY A 461 1.65 26.88 -33.79
CA GLY A 461 0.57 26.86 -34.80
C GLY A 461 0.03 25.45 -34.99
N THR A 462 -0.53 25.14 -36.17
CA THR A 462 -1.19 23.85 -36.45
C THR A 462 -0.75 23.29 -37.78
N ASP A 463 -0.36 22.00 -37.80
CA ASP A 463 -0.10 21.22 -39.01
C ASP A 463 -0.82 19.86 -38.93
N PHE A 464 -1.70 19.56 -39.88
CA PHE A 464 -2.50 18.34 -39.88
C PHE A 464 -1.82 17.14 -40.55
N GLU A 465 -0.88 17.39 -41.47
CA GLU A 465 -0.21 16.29 -42.19
C GLU A 465 0.75 15.53 -41.28
N CYS A 466 1.48 16.25 -40.44
CA CYS A 466 2.48 15.68 -39.55
C CYS A 466 1.91 14.62 -38.58
N PRO A 467 0.83 14.87 -37.80
CA PRO A 467 0.26 13.87 -36.90
C PRO A 467 -0.40 12.69 -37.62
N LEU A 468 -0.98 12.90 -38.81
CA LEU A 468 -1.58 11.82 -39.59
C LEU A 468 -0.50 10.88 -40.17
N ARG A 469 0.65 11.44 -40.63
CA ARG A 469 1.81 10.62 -41.04
C ARG A 469 2.36 9.80 -39.87
N GLU A 470 2.48 10.39 -38.69
CA GLU A 470 2.94 9.69 -37.50
C GLU A 470 1.94 8.61 -37.06
N ALA A 471 0.63 8.89 -37.13
CA ALA A 471 -0.41 7.89 -36.84
C ALA A 471 -0.30 6.65 -37.75
N VAL A 472 -0.10 6.87 -39.06
CA VAL A 472 0.13 5.77 -40.01
C VAL A 472 1.38 4.96 -39.65
N LYS A 473 2.47 5.64 -39.28
CA LYS A 473 3.70 4.97 -38.85
C LYS A 473 3.49 4.11 -37.61
N VAL A 474 2.80 4.63 -36.60
CA VAL A 474 2.43 3.88 -35.37
C VAL A 474 1.59 2.65 -35.72
N ILE A 475 0.57 2.79 -36.58
CA ILE A 475 -0.30 1.67 -37.00
C ILE A 475 0.50 0.58 -37.73
N ARG A 476 1.41 0.97 -38.64
CA ARG A 476 2.28 0.04 -39.37
C ARG A 476 3.26 -0.70 -38.44
N THR A 477 3.85 0.02 -37.51
CA THR A 477 4.80 -0.56 -36.53
C THR A 477 4.11 -1.57 -35.61
N ALA A 478 2.84 -1.33 -35.25
CA ALA A 478 2.05 -2.27 -34.46
C ALA A 478 1.63 -3.53 -35.23
N GLY A 479 1.84 -3.56 -36.57
CA GLY A 479 1.45 -4.70 -37.42
C GLY A 479 -0.06 -4.97 -37.48
N LEU A 480 -0.88 -4.00 -37.12
CA LEU A 480 -2.33 -4.12 -36.98
C LEU A 480 -3.05 -3.38 -38.11
N LYS A 481 -4.18 -3.92 -38.52
CA LYS A 481 -5.16 -3.29 -39.43
C LYS A 481 -6.38 -2.87 -38.63
N LYS A 482 -7.30 -2.14 -39.25
CA LYS A 482 -8.57 -1.70 -38.66
C LYS A 482 -8.38 -0.75 -37.46
N ALA A 483 -7.46 0.20 -37.60
CA ALA A 483 -7.23 1.22 -36.58
C ALA A 483 -8.30 2.33 -36.65
N ASP A 484 -8.61 2.90 -35.50
CA ASP A 484 -9.44 4.10 -35.41
C ASP A 484 -8.55 5.28 -35.01
N ILE A 485 -8.56 6.35 -35.81
CA ILE A 485 -7.88 7.61 -35.52
C ILE A 485 -8.92 8.63 -35.05
N ALA A 486 -8.78 9.11 -33.82
CA ALA A 486 -9.52 10.26 -33.33
C ALA A 486 -8.65 11.52 -33.47
N PHE A 487 -9.09 12.46 -34.27
CA PHE A 487 -8.38 13.70 -34.56
C PHE A 487 -9.10 14.86 -33.89
N ILE A 488 -8.48 15.51 -32.88
CA ILE A 488 -9.10 16.55 -32.05
C ILE A 488 -8.35 17.86 -32.30
N THR A 489 -9.03 18.88 -32.81
CA THR A 489 -8.45 20.19 -33.12
C THR A 489 -9.49 21.30 -33.02
N ASP A 490 -9.06 22.55 -32.85
CA ASP A 490 -9.83 23.77 -33.05
C ASP A 490 -9.24 24.65 -34.17
N GLY A 491 -8.21 24.13 -34.86
CA GLY A 491 -7.48 24.86 -35.88
C GLY A 491 -8.08 24.76 -37.28
N ASP A 492 -7.71 25.70 -38.12
CA ASP A 492 -7.87 25.66 -39.58
C ASP A 492 -6.46 25.59 -40.20
N CYS A 493 -6.19 24.53 -40.92
CA CYS A 493 -4.90 24.29 -41.57
C CYS A 493 -5.14 23.74 -42.98
N ALA A 494 -4.39 24.28 -43.94
CA ALA A 494 -4.43 23.75 -45.31
C ALA A 494 -3.74 22.39 -45.38
N VAL A 495 -4.36 21.45 -46.09
CA VAL A 495 -3.81 20.12 -46.37
C VAL A 495 -3.59 20.00 -47.85
N SER A 496 -2.42 19.53 -48.27
CA SER A 496 -2.10 19.37 -49.70
C SER A 496 -2.94 18.27 -50.35
N ASP A 497 -3.40 18.47 -51.60
CA ASP A 497 -4.18 17.48 -52.31
C ASP A 497 -3.36 16.20 -52.61
N GLU A 498 -2.03 16.34 -52.68
CA GLU A 498 -1.12 15.19 -52.75
C GLU A 498 -1.17 14.33 -51.52
N PHE A 499 -1.08 14.94 -50.34
CA PHE A 499 -1.21 14.22 -49.08
C PHE A 499 -2.58 13.55 -48.91
N VAL A 500 -3.66 14.25 -49.27
CA VAL A 500 -5.01 13.68 -49.18
C VAL A 500 -5.15 12.40 -50.02
N ARG A 501 -4.54 12.40 -51.22
CA ARG A 501 -4.53 11.21 -52.09
C ARG A 501 -3.69 10.08 -51.49
N GLU A 502 -2.45 10.36 -51.07
CA GLU A 502 -1.55 9.38 -50.45
C GLU A 502 -2.17 8.77 -49.19
N PHE A 503 -2.68 9.63 -48.32
CA PHE A 503 -3.31 9.21 -47.06
C PHE A 503 -4.58 8.38 -47.33
N GLY A 504 -5.38 8.75 -48.34
CA GLY A 504 -6.56 8.00 -48.76
C GLY A 504 -6.25 6.59 -49.23
N GLU A 505 -5.12 6.39 -49.95
CA GLU A 505 -4.66 5.06 -50.37
C GLU A 505 -4.21 4.22 -49.17
N VAL A 506 -3.43 4.82 -48.25
CA VAL A 506 -2.96 4.17 -47.03
C VAL A 506 -4.14 3.80 -46.12
N LYS A 507 -5.09 4.70 -45.96
CA LYS A 507 -6.30 4.51 -45.17
C LYS A 507 -7.11 3.28 -45.66
N LYS A 508 -7.29 3.14 -46.97
CA LYS A 508 -7.95 1.98 -47.59
C LYS A 508 -7.14 0.69 -47.37
N ALA A 509 -5.82 0.74 -47.58
CA ALA A 509 -4.94 -0.44 -47.47
C ALA A 509 -4.87 -0.99 -46.04
N LEU A 510 -4.94 -0.13 -45.04
CA LEU A 510 -4.87 -0.49 -43.62
C LEU A 510 -6.26 -0.61 -42.96
N GLU A 511 -7.34 -0.35 -43.70
CA GLU A 511 -8.71 -0.31 -43.15
C GLU A 511 -8.85 0.64 -41.97
N VAL A 512 -8.28 1.86 -42.06
CA VAL A 512 -8.29 2.85 -41.00
C VAL A 512 -9.53 3.73 -41.09
N ASN A 513 -10.22 3.93 -39.98
CA ASN A 513 -11.26 4.94 -39.83
C ASN A 513 -10.70 6.21 -39.18
N VAL A 514 -11.04 7.36 -39.74
CA VAL A 514 -10.65 8.65 -39.18
C VAL A 514 -11.89 9.39 -38.73
N PHE A 515 -11.92 9.70 -37.45
CA PHE A 515 -12.99 10.44 -36.82
C PHE A 515 -12.43 11.77 -36.28
N ALA A 516 -12.94 12.88 -36.75
CA ALA A 516 -12.48 14.20 -36.35
C ALA A 516 -13.46 14.89 -35.40
N VAL A 517 -12.92 15.55 -34.39
CA VAL A 517 -13.63 16.37 -33.42
C VAL A 517 -13.16 17.81 -33.53
N LEU A 518 -14.06 18.69 -33.94
CA LEU A 518 -13.82 20.11 -34.07
C LEU A 518 -14.26 20.87 -32.83
N CYS A 519 -13.31 21.50 -32.15
CA CYS A 519 -13.53 22.27 -30.95
C CYS A 519 -13.79 23.75 -31.30
N ASP A 520 -15.06 24.18 -31.35
CA ASP A 520 -15.48 25.59 -31.51
C ASP A 520 -14.95 26.29 -32.78
N VAL A 521 -15.04 25.63 -33.92
CA VAL A 521 -14.47 26.13 -35.19
C VAL A 521 -15.55 26.57 -36.18
N GLY A 522 -15.18 27.55 -37.04
CA GLY A 522 -16.00 28.01 -38.17
C GLY A 522 -16.13 26.95 -39.28
N HIS A 523 -17.02 27.24 -40.27
CA HIS A 523 -17.32 26.30 -41.37
C HIS A 523 -16.14 25.98 -42.31
N THR A 524 -15.08 26.81 -42.35
CA THR A 524 -13.93 26.63 -43.23
C THR A 524 -13.06 25.45 -42.82
N ALA A 525 -12.80 25.28 -41.54
CA ALA A 525 -12.00 24.17 -41.03
C ALA A 525 -12.65 22.79 -41.25
N GLU A 526 -13.98 22.71 -41.21
CA GLU A 526 -14.71 21.46 -41.46
C GLU A 526 -14.48 20.95 -42.88
N ALA A 527 -14.46 21.83 -43.88
CA ALA A 527 -14.23 21.48 -45.27
C ALA A 527 -12.85 20.88 -45.51
N THR A 528 -11.82 21.38 -44.81
CA THR A 528 -10.45 20.83 -44.89
C THR A 528 -10.37 19.46 -44.21
N ILE A 529 -10.96 19.31 -43.05
CA ILE A 529 -10.91 18.07 -42.28
C ILE A 529 -11.74 16.97 -42.92
N ALA A 530 -12.85 17.31 -43.54
CA ALA A 530 -13.67 16.37 -44.30
C ALA A 530 -12.95 15.69 -45.48
N LYS A 531 -11.83 16.27 -45.98
CA LYS A 531 -11.04 15.66 -47.07
C LYS A 531 -10.34 14.37 -46.63
N PHE A 532 -9.99 14.21 -45.35
CA PHE A 532 -9.26 13.03 -44.88
C PHE A 532 -10.02 12.21 -43.83
N SER A 533 -11.04 12.78 -43.17
CA SER A 533 -11.84 12.10 -42.18
C SER A 533 -13.10 11.45 -42.75
N ASP A 534 -13.56 10.35 -42.13
CA ASP A 534 -14.81 9.68 -42.48
C ASP A 534 -16.01 10.33 -41.83
N ARG A 535 -15.79 10.93 -40.69
CA ARG A 535 -16.82 11.61 -39.86
C ARG A 535 -16.22 12.81 -39.18
N VAL A 536 -17.01 13.87 -39.08
CA VAL A 536 -16.66 15.10 -38.39
C VAL A 536 -17.76 15.43 -37.39
N GLU A 537 -17.38 15.68 -36.14
CA GLU A 537 -18.28 16.15 -35.09
C GLU A 537 -17.81 17.47 -34.53
N ARG A 538 -18.75 18.29 -34.10
CA ARG A 538 -18.47 19.59 -33.49
C ARG A 538 -18.73 19.54 -31.99
N ALA A 539 -17.76 20.05 -31.21
CA ALA A 539 -17.91 20.28 -29.80
C ALA A 539 -17.84 21.79 -29.53
N SER A 540 -18.94 22.38 -29.08
CA SER A 540 -19.06 23.82 -28.81
C SER A 540 -19.33 24.12 -27.34
N SER A 541 -20.00 23.22 -26.65
CA SER A 541 -20.36 23.37 -25.23
C SER A 541 -19.41 22.61 -24.29
N PHE A 542 -18.52 21.79 -24.83
CA PHE A 542 -17.52 20.98 -24.10
C PHE A 542 -18.12 20.18 -22.94
N ASN A 543 -19.31 19.63 -23.19
CA ASN A 543 -20.09 18.88 -22.22
C ASN A 543 -20.00 17.37 -22.41
N GLU A 544 -20.70 16.63 -21.55
CA GLU A 544 -20.73 15.16 -21.57
C GLU A 544 -21.47 14.61 -22.79
N SER A 545 -22.51 15.28 -23.26
CA SER A 545 -23.31 14.84 -24.40
C SER A 545 -22.51 14.85 -25.71
N GLU A 546 -21.69 15.87 -25.92
CA GLU A 546 -20.80 15.96 -27.07
C GLU A 546 -19.70 14.88 -27.03
N ALA A 547 -19.14 14.61 -25.84
CA ALA A 547 -18.21 13.51 -25.66
C ALA A 547 -18.89 12.14 -25.92
N GLU A 548 -20.16 11.96 -25.51
CA GLU A 548 -20.92 10.73 -25.78
C GLU A 548 -21.08 10.49 -27.28
N GLN A 549 -21.33 11.54 -28.06
CA GLN A 549 -21.39 11.46 -29.53
C GLN A 549 -20.06 10.98 -30.13
N VAL A 550 -18.93 11.47 -29.56
CA VAL A 550 -17.58 10.98 -29.94
C VAL A 550 -17.48 9.47 -29.76
N PHE A 551 -17.91 8.96 -28.59
CA PHE A 551 -17.85 7.51 -28.32
C PHE A 551 -18.83 6.68 -29.10
N GLN A 552 -20.03 7.20 -29.43
CA GLN A 552 -21.02 6.46 -30.21
C GLN A 552 -20.57 6.21 -31.65
N LYS A 553 -19.65 7.02 -32.15
CA LYS A 553 -19.21 6.98 -33.55
C LYS A 553 -17.85 6.30 -33.78
N LEU A 554 -17.14 6.01 -32.70
CA LEU A 554 -16.01 5.08 -32.69
C LEU A 554 -16.51 3.64 -32.80
#